data_fb2f5c00d92a1501d7858971cbf62017
#
_entry.id   fb2f5c00d92a1501d7858971cbf62017
#
_cell.length_a   1.000
_cell.length_b   1.000
_cell.length_c   1.000
_cell.angle_alpha   90.00
_cell.angle_beta   90.00
_cell.angle_gamma   90.00
#
_symmetry.space_group_name_H-M   'P 1'
#
loop_
_entity.id
_entity.type
_entity.pdbx_description
1 polymer ?
#
loop_
_entity_poly.entity_id
_entity_poly.type
_entity_poly.pdbx_seq_one_letter_code
_entity_poly.pdbx_strand_id
1 'polypeptide(L)'
;MGEYLKTIDYIIFVLLMIGGIWGAIKGFIEEISSKFGYVLGFLLAAMFTKALSNVLIEQMSFPRWFAAFIAYFVIFMAGYSVMKGLGSALGGICETANIAVVDNLLGFALGVVESILVIGILEMLMKYQNLVDLGTTLSESFFSTRLILPLVEWFKALVEGIV
;
A
#
# COMPACT_ATOMS: atom_id res chain seq x y z
N MET A 1 11.51 25.51 -23.92
CA MET A 1 11.31 24.55 -24.99
C MET A 1 10.33 23.52 -24.45
N GLY A 2 9.14 23.41 -25.05
CA GLY A 2 8.10 22.53 -24.53
C GLY A 2 8.47 21.07 -24.76
N GLU A 3 8.80 20.37 -23.69
CA GLU A 3 8.79 18.91 -23.72
C GLU A 3 7.32 18.50 -23.91
N TYR A 4 6.99 18.01 -25.08
CA TYR A 4 5.68 17.43 -25.35
C TYR A 4 5.50 16.23 -24.44
N LEU A 5 4.44 16.25 -23.62
CA LEU A 5 4.04 15.12 -22.79
C LEU A 5 3.81 13.92 -23.73
N LYS A 6 4.50 12.83 -23.47
CA LYS A 6 4.33 11.58 -24.21
C LYS A 6 3.02 10.91 -23.80
N THR A 7 2.50 10.04 -24.63
CA THR A 7 1.27 9.28 -24.32
C THR A 7 1.35 8.58 -22.94
N ILE A 8 2.56 8.13 -22.57
CA ILE A 8 2.80 7.48 -21.27
C ILE A 8 2.62 8.44 -20.09
N ASP A 9 2.93 9.73 -20.25
CA ASP A 9 2.73 10.73 -19.19
C ASP A 9 1.25 10.92 -18.88
N TYR A 10 0.40 10.85 -19.88
CA TYR A 10 -1.05 10.90 -19.66
C TYR A 10 -1.56 9.67 -18.90
N ILE A 11 -1.03 8.48 -19.21
CA ILE A 11 -1.37 7.24 -18.49
C ILE A 11 -0.94 7.35 -17.04
N ILE A 12 0.30 7.75 -16.78
CA ILE A 12 0.83 7.95 -15.42
C ILE A 12 -0.01 8.99 -14.68
N PHE A 13 -0.31 10.14 -15.31
CA PHE A 13 -1.13 11.16 -14.69
C PHE A 13 -2.52 10.65 -14.29
N VAL A 14 -3.18 9.90 -15.17
CA VAL A 14 -4.49 9.29 -14.87
C VAL A 14 -4.40 8.31 -13.71
N LEU A 15 -3.36 7.47 -13.67
CA LEU A 15 -3.14 6.54 -12.55
C LEU A 15 -2.90 7.27 -11.23
N LEU A 16 -2.11 8.35 -11.24
CA LEU A 16 -1.88 9.20 -10.05
C LEU A 16 -3.18 9.86 -9.57
N MET A 17 -3.99 10.35 -10.51
CA MET A 17 -5.29 10.95 -10.18
C MET A 17 -6.26 9.91 -9.60
N ILE A 18 -6.31 8.70 -10.16
CA ILE A 18 -7.15 7.62 -9.62
C ILE A 18 -6.72 7.30 -8.19
N GLY A 19 -5.42 7.11 -7.93
CA GLY A 19 -4.91 6.84 -6.59
C GLY A 19 -5.18 7.98 -5.60
N GLY A 20 -4.97 9.22 -6.03
CA GLY A 20 -5.27 10.40 -5.22
C GLY A 20 -6.76 10.52 -4.87
N ILE A 21 -7.64 10.36 -5.86
CA ILE A 21 -9.11 10.39 -5.64
C ILE A 21 -9.53 9.27 -4.70
N TRP A 22 -8.99 8.06 -4.88
CA TRP A 22 -9.29 6.92 -3.99
C TRP A 22 -8.84 7.19 -2.56
N GLY A 23 -7.63 7.75 -2.38
CA GLY A 23 -7.12 8.18 -1.07
C GLY A 23 -7.97 9.29 -0.44
N ALA A 24 -8.43 10.28 -1.25
CA ALA A 24 -9.32 11.33 -0.79
C ALA A 24 -10.69 10.81 -0.32
N ILE A 25 -11.26 9.83 -1.02
CA ILE A 25 -12.56 9.22 -0.66
C ILE A 25 -12.46 8.48 0.68
N LYS A 26 -11.35 7.77 0.91
CA LYS A 26 -11.14 7.04 2.16
C LYS A 26 -10.76 7.94 3.34
N GLY A 27 -10.07 9.04 3.05
CA GLY A 27 -9.43 9.89 4.06
C GLY A 27 -8.08 9.31 4.55
N PHE A 28 -7.26 10.20 5.06
CA PHE A 28 -5.91 9.90 5.53
C PHE A 28 -5.90 8.94 6.73
N ILE A 29 -6.80 9.18 7.70
CA ILE A 29 -6.86 8.39 8.94
C ILE A 29 -7.26 6.95 8.64
N GLU A 30 -8.26 6.72 7.81
CA GLU A 30 -8.68 5.38 7.43
C GLU A 30 -7.59 4.67 6.61
N GLU A 31 -6.94 5.39 5.69
CA GLU A 31 -5.87 4.84 4.84
C GLU A 31 -4.65 4.41 5.66
N ILE A 32 -4.18 5.27 6.58
CA ILE A 32 -3.07 4.94 7.48
C ILE A 32 -3.45 3.79 8.42
N SER A 33 -4.63 3.83 9.02
CA SER A 33 -5.09 2.78 9.93
C SER A 33 -5.17 1.42 9.24
N SER A 34 -5.59 1.39 7.98
CA SER A 34 -5.59 0.16 7.18
C SER A 34 -4.19 -0.40 7.00
N LYS A 35 -3.18 0.44 6.76
CA LYS A 35 -1.78 0.01 6.61
C LYS A 35 -1.18 -0.49 7.91
N PHE A 36 -1.44 0.23 9.01
CA PHE A 36 -1.09 -0.27 10.33
C PHE A 36 -1.79 -1.59 10.64
N GLY A 37 -3.01 -1.78 10.13
CA GLY A 37 -3.75 -3.04 10.24
C GLY A 37 -3.03 -4.22 9.59
N TYR A 38 -2.40 -4.03 8.43
CA TYR A 38 -1.58 -5.09 7.81
C TYR A 38 -0.39 -5.47 8.68
N VAL A 39 0.32 -4.47 9.22
CA VAL A 39 1.49 -4.69 10.08
C VAL A 39 1.07 -5.38 11.37
N LEU A 40 0.04 -4.87 12.04
CA LEU A 40 -0.47 -5.44 13.28
C LEU A 40 -1.01 -6.86 13.07
N GLY A 41 -1.81 -7.06 12.02
CA GLY A 41 -2.33 -8.37 11.67
C GLY A 41 -1.22 -9.39 11.44
N PHE A 42 -0.16 -9.01 10.72
CA PHE A 42 1.02 -9.85 10.48
C PHE A 42 1.74 -10.19 11.80
N LEU A 43 1.99 -9.20 12.66
CA LEU A 43 2.66 -9.41 13.93
C LEU A 43 1.86 -10.32 14.86
N LEU A 44 0.54 -10.08 15.00
CA LEU A 44 -0.33 -10.93 15.79
C LEU A 44 -0.40 -12.35 15.24
N ALA A 45 -0.50 -12.50 13.93
CA ALA A 45 -0.47 -13.82 13.29
C ALA A 45 0.85 -14.53 13.58
N ALA A 46 2.00 -13.86 13.42
CA ALA A 46 3.30 -14.46 13.72
C ALA A 46 3.42 -14.93 15.18
N MET A 47 2.87 -14.18 16.12
CA MET A 47 2.92 -14.50 17.55
C MET A 47 1.95 -15.62 17.96
N PHE A 48 0.74 -15.62 17.44
CA PHE A 48 -0.36 -16.45 17.97
C PHE A 48 -0.74 -17.63 17.08
N THR A 49 -0.21 -17.74 15.86
CA THR A 49 -0.52 -18.86 14.94
C THR A 49 -0.27 -20.22 15.59
N LYS A 50 0.84 -20.39 16.30
CA LYS A 50 1.17 -21.67 16.95
C LYS A 50 0.12 -22.07 18.00
N ALA A 51 -0.33 -21.13 18.82
CA ALA A 51 -1.33 -21.39 19.84
C ALA A 51 -2.67 -21.81 19.22
N LEU A 52 -3.17 -21.05 18.24
CA LEU A 52 -4.45 -21.36 17.59
C LEU A 52 -4.36 -22.63 16.73
N SER A 53 -3.24 -22.88 16.03
CA SER A 53 -3.10 -24.08 15.22
C SER A 53 -3.12 -25.36 16.07
N ASN A 54 -2.53 -25.34 17.27
CA ASN A 54 -2.59 -26.49 18.18
C ASN A 54 -4.04 -26.81 18.58
N VAL A 55 -4.83 -25.80 18.91
CA VAL A 55 -6.26 -25.97 19.21
C VAL A 55 -7.03 -26.60 18.04
N LEU A 56 -6.75 -26.14 16.81
CA LEU A 56 -7.39 -26.68 15.62
C LEU A 56 -6.99 -28.14 15.34
N ILE A 57 -5.73 -28.51 15.62
CA ILE A 57 -5.25 -29.91 15.48
C ILE A 57 -5.95 -30.79 16.52
N GLU A 58 -5.98 -30.36 17.78
CA GLU A 58 -6.50 -31.17 18.88
C GLU A 58 -8.04 -31.35 18.79
N GLN A 59 -8.77 -30.31 18.44
CA GLN A 59 -10.23 -30.34 18.43
C GLN A 59 -10.84 -30.77 17.10
N MET A 60 -10.19 -30.42 15.97
CA MET A 60 -10.74 -30.64 14.63
C MET A 60 -9.96 -31.68 13.82
N SER A 61 -8.88 -32.24 14.36
CA SER A 61 -8.00 -33.20 13.71
C SER A 61 -7.46 -32.72 12.35
N PHE A 62 -7.25 -31.42 12.19
CA PHE A 62 -6.71 -30.87 10.95
C PHE A 62 -5.23 -31.23 10.74
N PRO A 63 -4.78 -31.45 9.49
CA PRO A 63 -3.36 -31.58 9.18
C PRO A 63 -2.59 -30.34 9.62
N ARG A 64 -1.37 -30.51 10.14
CA ARG A 64 -0.56 -29.40 10.74
C ARG A 64 -0.42 -28.19 9.83
N TRP A 65 -0.13 -28.41 8.54
CA TRP A 65 0.06 -27.31 7.58
C TRP A 65 -1.24 -26.53 7.37
N PHE A 66 -2.38 -27.22 7.31
CA PHE A 66 -3.69 -26.60 7.10
C PHE A 66 -4.16 -25.83 8.35
N ALA A 67 -3.98 -26.42 9.54
CA ALA A 67 -4.26 -25.75 10.81
C ALA A 67 -3.42 -24.47 10.97
N ALA A 68 -2.13 -24.52 10.62
CA ALA A 68 -1.26 -23.34 10.66
C ALA A 68 -1.69 -22.26 9.66
N PHE A 69 -2.05 -22.64 8.44
CA PHE A 69 -2.53 -21.70 7.42
C PHE A 69 -3.83 -21.00 7.86
N ILE A 70 -4.81 -21.76 8.34
CA ILE A 70 -6.09 -21.21 8.82
C ILE A 70 -5.86 -20.32 10.05
N ALA A 71 -5.07 -20.78 11.02
CA ALA A 71 -4.77 -20.01 12.22
C ALA A 71 -4.12 -18.67 11.88
N TYR A 72 -3.11 -18.69 10.98
CA TYR A 72 -2.45 -17.48 10.52
C TYR A 72 -3.44 -16.52 9.86
N PHE A 73 -4.24 -17.02 8.93
CA PHE A 73 -5.19 -16.20 8.18
C PHE A 73 -6.27 -15.57 9.07
N VAL A 74 -6.83 -16.36 9.99
CA VAL A 74 -7.87 -15.87 10.93
C VAL A 74 -7.30 -14.79 11.84
N ILE A 75 -6.12 -14.99 12.44
CA ILE A 75 -5.52 -13.99 13.33
C ILE A 75 -5.14 -12.74 12.56
N PHE A 76 -4.56 -12.90 11.36
CA PHE A 76 -4.24 -11.78 10.48
C PHE A 76 -5.49 -10.95 10.15
N MET A 77 -6.56 -11.60 9.70
CA MET A 77 -7.81 -10.92 9.37
C MET A 77 -8.45 -10.24 10.57
N ALA A 78 -8.40 -10.87 11.75
CA ALA A 78 -8.89 -10.26 12.99
C ALA A 78 -8.10 -8.99 13.34
N GLY A 79 -6.78 -9.05 13.36
CA GLY A 79 -5.92 -7.90 13.64
C GLY A 79 -6.12 -6.76 12.63
N TYR A 80 -6.18 -7.10 11.33
CA TYR A 80 -6.47 -6.14 10.28
C TYR A 80 -7.84 -5.47 10.45
N SER A 81 -8.88 -6.27 10.71
CA SER A 81 -10.26 -5.77 10.84
C SER A 81 -10.43 -4.84 12.04
N VAL A 82 -9.78 -5.14 13.16
CA VAL A 82 -9.78 -4.26 14.35
C VAL A 82 -9.19 -2.89 14.01
N MET A 83 -8.01 -2.86 13.40
CA MET A 83 -7.36 -1.59 13.04
C MET A 83 -8.14 -0.81 11.99
N LYS A 84 -8.68 -1.49 10.99
CA LYS A 84 -9.52 -0.86 9.97
C LYS A 84 -10.80 -0.28 10.60
N GLY A 85 -11.45 -1.01 11.51
CA GLY A 85 -12.62 -0.53 12.23
C GLY A 85 -12.32 0.70 13.08
N LEU A 86 -11.18 0.72 13.77
CA LEU A 86 -10.71 1.90 14.51
C LEU A 86 -10.47 3.09 13.58
N GLY A 87 -9.83 2.86 12.42
CA GLY A 87 -9.60 3.90 11.42
C GLY A 87 -10.89 4.50 10.89
N SER A 88 -11.87 3.67 10.54
CA SER A 88 -13.17 4.11 10.07
C SER A 88 -13.95 4.89 11.16
N ALA A 89 -13.90 4.45 12.42
CA ALA A 89 -14.51 5.16 13.53
C ALA A 89 -13.86 6.54 13.76
N LEU A 90 -12.53 6.62 13.68
CA LEU A 90 -11.81 7.89 13.81
C LEU A 90 -12.07 8.82 12.61
N GLY A 91 -12.13 8.28 11.39
CA GLY A 91 -12.51 9.04 10.18
C GLY A 91 -13.91 9.67 10.32
N GLY A 92 -14.88 8.91 10.81
CA GLY A 92 -16.23 9.43 11.11
C GLY A 92 -16.24 10.56 12.14
N ILE A 93 -15.32 10.55 13.12
CA ILE A 93 -15.15 11.66 14.06
C ILE A 93 -14.61 12.91 13.33
N CYS A 94 -13.69 12.76 12.40
CA CYS A 94 -13.14 13.86 11.61
C CYS A 94 -14.21 14.51 10.73
N GLU A 95 -15.15 13.74 10.18
CA GLU A 95 -16.29 14.28 9.43
C GLU A 95 -17.18 15.16 10.33
N THR A 96 -17.46 14.72 11.56
CA THR A 96 -18.30 15.46 12.51
C THR A 96 -17.61 16.72 13.03
N ALA A 97 -16.28 16.71 13.15
CA ALA A 97 -15.48 17.81 13.67
C ALA A 97 -15.12 18.89 12.61
N ASN A 98 -15.71 18.85 11.41
CA ASN A 98 -15.38 19.77 10.29
C ASN A 98 -13.91 19.70 9.82
N ILE A 99 -13.19 18.60 10.11
CA ILE A 99 -11.80 18.39 9.70
C ILE A 99 -11.74 17.49 8.45
N ALA A 100 -12.89 17.04 7.95
CA ALA A 100 -12.99 16.14 6.80
C ALA A 100 -12.23 16.65 5.56
N VAL A 101 -12.24 17.94 5.30
CA VAL A 101 -11.52 18.52 4.15
C VAL A 101 -10.02 18.29 4.27
N VAL A 102 -9.46 18.46 5.47
CA VAL A 102 -8.02 18.25 5.73
C VAL A 102 -7.68 16.76 5.63
N ASP A 103 -8.52 15.90 6.20
CA ASP A 103 -8.35 14.45 6.15
C ASP A 103 -8.39 13.94 4.70
N ASN A 104 -9.34 14.41 3.90
CA ASN A 104 -9.47 14.04 2.50
C ASN A 104 -8.30 14.57 1.64
N LEU A 105 -7.82 15.79 1.90
CA LEU A 105 -6.65 16.34 1.21
C LEU A 105 -5.38 15.57 1.53
N LEU A 106 -5.17 15.22 2.80
CA LEU A 106 -4.04 14.38 3.21
C LEU A 106 -4.18 12.97 2.64
N GLY A 107 -5.39 12.42 2.59
CA GLY A 107 -5.70 11.15 1.94
C GLY A 107 -5.37 11.18 0.44
N PHE A 108 -5.73 12.28 -0.26
CA PHE A 108 -5.36 12.49 -1.65
C PHE A 108 -3.84 12.47 -1.84
N ALA A 109 -3.11 13.26 -1.04
CA ALA A 109 -1.66 13.32 -1.11
C ALA A 109 -1.01 11.94 -0.86
N LEU A 110 -1.50 11.21 0.14
CA LEU A 110 -1.04 9.85 0.45
C LEU A 110 -1.31 8.89 -0.72
N GLY A 111 -2.50 8.91 -1.29
CA GLY A 111 -2.88 8.07 -2.43
C GLY A 111 -2.03 8.34 -3.68
N VAL A 112 -1.66 9.62 -3.94
CA VAL A 112 -0.72 9.98 -5.00
C VAL A 112 0.67 9.40 -4.72
N VAL A 113 1.19 9.56 -3.50
CA VAL A 113 2.51 9.01 -3.11
C VAL A 113 2.54 7.51 -3.28
N GLU A 114 1.49 6.80 -2.88
CA GLU A 114 1.38 5.35 -3.07
C GLU A 114 1.36 4.94 -4.53
N SER A 115 0.61 5.66 -5.35
CA SER A 115 0.57 5.41 -6.79
C SER A 115 1.95 5.59 -7.41
N ILE A 116 2.70 6.62 -6.99
CA ILE A 116 4.09 6.82 -7.43
C ILE A 116 4.97 5.63 -7.02
N LEU A 117 4.86 5.14 -5.78
CA LEU A 117 5.64 3.99 -5.32
C LEU A 117 5.29 2.72 -6.10
N VAL A 118 4.00 2.45 -6.34
CA VAL A 118 3.55 1.29 -7.11
C VAL A 118 4.08 1.36 -8.54
N ILE A 119 3.95 2.51 -9.21
CA ILE A 119 4.45 2.70 -10.58
C ILE A 119 5.98 2.55 -10.59
N GLY A 120 6.69 3.13 -9.61
CA GLY A 120 8.14 3.01 -9.50
C GLY A 120 8.62 1.57 -9.30
N ILE A 121 7.92 0.77 -8.49
CA ILE A 121 8.20 -0.66 -8.34
C ILE A 121 7.96 -1.40 -9.65
N LEU A 122 6.85 -1.11 -10.35
CA LEU A 122 6.55 -1.70 -11.65
C LEU A 122 7.62 -1.34 -12.69
N GLU A 123 8.06 -0.09 -12.76
CA GLU A 123 9.17 0.33 -13.63
C GLU A 123 10.46 -0.43 -13.32
N MET A 124 10.77 -0.59 -12.03
CA MET A 124 11.95 -1.33 -11.60
C MET A 124 11.86 -2.80 -12.02
N LEU A 125 10.72 -3.45 -11.83
CA LEU A 125 10.50 -4.83 -12.24
C LEU A 125 10.59 -4.99 -13.77
N MET A 126 10.05 -4.05 -14.53
CA MET A 126 10.12 -4.06 -16.00
C MET A 126 11.53 -3.86 -16.52
N LYS A 127 12.38 -3.09 -15.85
CA LYS A 127 13.80 -2.95 -16.20
C LYS A 127 14.59 -4.25 -16.01
N TYR A 128 14.20 -5.11 -15.08
CA TYR A 128 14.84 -6.42 -14.85
C TYR A 128 14.36 -7.49 -15.84
N GLN A 129 13.19 -7.32 -16.44
CA GLN A 129 12.66 -8.24 -17.45
C GLN A 129 12.91 -7.68 -18.84
N ASN A 130 13.87 -8.25 -19.58
CA ASN A 130 14.19 -7.92 -20.96
C ASN A 130 13.07 -8.25 -22.00
N LEU A 131 11.82 -8.41 -21.55
CA LEU A 131 10.72 -8.90 -22.37
C LEU A 131 10.03 -7.81 -23.21
N VAL A 132 10.10 -6.54 -22.80
CA VAL A 132 9.47 -5.42 -23.52
C VAL A 132 10.35 -4.18 -23.38
N ASP A 133 10.62 -3.51 -24.49
CA ASP A 133 11.46 -2.29 -24.58
C ASP A 133 10.73 -1.03 -24.03
N LEU A 134 9.86 -1.23 -23.02
CA LEU A 134 9.15 -0.16 -22.31
C LEU A 134 10.08 0.61 -21.37
N GLY A 135 11.21 0.04 -21.01
CA GLY A 135 12.19 0.69 -20.12
C GLY A 135 12.75 2.00 -20.72
N THR A 136 12.97 2.05 -22.02
CA THR A 136 13.41 3.26 -22.72
C THR A 136 12.30 4.30 -22.81
N THR A 137 11.06 3.87 -23.09
CA THR A 137 9.90 4.77 -23.19
C THR A 137 9.52 5.38 -21.85
N LEU A 138 9.62 4.61 -20.76
CA LEU A 138 9.38 5.07 -19.38
C LEU A 138 10.48 6.00 -18.88
N SER A 139 11.75 5.71 -19.18
CA SER A 139 12.87 6.56 -18.80
C SER A 139 12.89 7.93 -19.48
N GLU A 140 12.13 8.11 -20.56
CA GLU A 140 11.93 9.37 -21.27
C GLU A 140 10.67 10.12 -20.86
N SER A 141 9.83 9.56 -19.94
CA SER A 141 8.65 10.20 -19.41
C SER A 141 9.04 11.33 -18.43
N PHE A 142 8.34 12.45 -18.52
CA PHE A 142 8.53 13.59 -17.63
C PHE A 142 8.24 13.22 -16.17
N PHE A 143 7.14 12.50 -15.92
CA PHE A 143 6.75 12.07 -14.58
C PHE A 143 7.69 11.01 -14.02
N SER A 144 8.14 10.06 -14.85
CA SER A 144 9.11 9.04 -14.42
C SER A 144 10.43 9.70 -13.97
N THR A 145 10.98 10.58 -14.78
CA THR A 145 12.29 11.18 -14.54
C THR A 145 12.28 12.19 -13.38
N ARG A 146 11.19 12.97 -13.23
CA ARG A 146 11.14 14.06 -12.25
C ARG A 146 10.47 13.74 -10.93
N LEU A 147 9.59 12.74 -10.91
CA LEU A 147 8.81 12.38 -9.73
C LEU A 147 9.13 10.97 -9.22
N ILE A 148 9.08 9.98 -10.12
CA ILE A 148 9.13 8.57 -9.72
C ILE A 148 10.56 8.17 -9.35
N LEU A 149 11.53 8.42 -10.22
CA LEU A 149 12.93 8.03 -10.00
C LEU A 149 13.53 8.66 -8.74
N PRO A 150 13.42 10.00 -8.49
CA PRO A 150 13.97 10.59 -7.27
C PRO A 150 13.37 10.02 -6.00
N LEU A 151 12.08 9.71 -6.00
CA LEU A 151 11.37 9.18 -4.85
C LEU A 151 11.76 7.71 -4.58
N VAL A 152 11.93 6.93 -5.63
CA VAL A 152 12.43 5.54 -5.54
C VAL A 152 13.89 5.51 -5.06
N GLU A 153 14.75 6.41 -5.55
CA GLU A 153 16.14 6.51 -5.11
C GLU A 153 16.23 6.95 -3.65
N TRP A 154 15.41 7.92 -3.25
CA TRP A 154 15.33 8.32 -1.85
C TRP A 154 14.87 7.17 -0.95
N PHE A 155 13.88 6.41 -1.37
CA PHE A 155 13.40 5.24 -0.62
C PHE A 155 14.45 4.14 -0.52
N LYS A 156 15.20 3.87 -1.61
CA LYS A 156 16.34 2.94 -1.58
C LYS A 156 17.40 3.38 -0.58
N ALA A 157 17.80 4.64 -0.61
CA ALA A 157 18.78 5.19 0.32
C ALA A 157 18.31 5.09 1.78
N LEU A 158 17.00 5.26 2.03
CA LEU A 158 16.43 5.09 3.36
C LEU A 158 16.52 3.63 3.83
N VAL A 159 16.22 2.68 2.96
CA VAL A 159 16.29 1.24 3.28
C VAL A 159 17.73 0.78 3.47
N GLU A 160 18.66 1.24 2.63
CA GLU A 160 20.08 0.93 2.75
C GLU A 160 20.71 1.55 4.01
N GLY A 161 20.19 2.67 4.50
CA GLY A 161 20.64 3.30 5.74
C GLY A 161 20.10 2.66 7.03
N ILE A 162 19.14 1.71 6.92
CA ILE A 162 18.54 0.98 8.05
C ILE A 162 19.18 -0.42 8.21
N VAL A 163 19.83 -0.94 7.16
CA VAL A 163 20.52 -2.24 7.14
C VAL A 163 22.00 -2.05 7.38
#